data_f734b5f2a1a3e8cead1d1751e8b85c1a
#
_entry.id   f734b5f2a1a3e8cead1d1751e8b85c1a
#
_cell.length_a   1.000
_cell.length_b   1.000
_cell.length_c   1.000
_cell.angle_alpha   90.00
_cell.angle_beta   90.00
_cell.angle_gamma   90.00
#
_symmetry.space_group_name_H-M   'P 1'
#
loop_
_entity.id
_entity.type
_entity.pdbx_description
1 polymer ?
#
loop_
_entity_poly.entity_id
_entity_poly.type
_entity_poly.pdbx_seq_one_letter_code
_entity_poly.pdbx_strand_id
1 'polypeptide(L)'
;SMNTPRPHSTPLAPIRSMGPGHRERMFRHLVALSPEDRYLRFGYAANDAHIRRYIDGINLETDDVFGIFNRRLELLAMAHLAYAPTSDCAHCAEFGVSVLTHARGRSYGKRMFERAVMHARNQGVELVFIHALTENKVMLSIAAQAGARLVRDGSETEAFLQIPPANFDSLVTEL
;
A
#
# COMPACT_ATOMS: atom_id res chain seq x y z
N SER A 1 -41.78 -23.23 -3.98
CA SER A 1 -40.79 -22.16 -3.78
C SER A 1 -39.39 -22.74 -3.99
N MET A 2 -38.81 -22.42 -5.14
CA MET A 2 -37.45 -22.83 -5.46
C MET A 2 -36.49 -21.98 -4.63
N ASN A 3 -35.81 -22.66 -3.70
CA ASN A 3 -34.74 -22.05 -2.88
C ASN A 3 -33.49 -21.90 -3.80
N THR A 4 -33.32 -20.75 -4.41
CA THR A 4 -32.07 -20.41 -5.11
C THR A 4 -30.98 -20.31 -4.06
N PRO A 5 -29.91 -21.11 -4.16
CA PRO A 5 -28.79 -20.97 -3.22
C PRO A 5 -28.22 -19.57 -3.37
N ARG A 6 -28.09 -18.83 -2.26
CA ARG A 6 -27.37 -17.58 -2.27
C ARG A 6 -25.91 -17.88 -2.70
N PRO A 7 -25.35 -17.10 -3.63
CA PRO A 7 -23.95 -17.30 -3.97
C PRO A 7 -23.12 -17.16 -2.69
N HIS A 8 -22.34 -18.20 -2.38
CA HIS A 8 -21.39 -18.13 -1.28
C HIS A 8 -20.41 -17.01 -1.59
N SER A 9 -20.42 -15.95 -0.76
CA SER A 9 -19.41 -14.89 -0.87
C SER A 9 -18.04 -15.52 -0.65
N THR A 10 -17.14 -15.38 -1.64
CA THR A 10 -15.75 -15.80 -1.49
C THR A 10 -15.14 -14.99 -0.33
N PRO A 11 -14.55 -15.64 0.69
CA PRO A 11 -13.92 -14.90 1.77
C PRO A 11 -12.87 -13.94 1.20
N LEU A 12 -12.82 -12.72 1.75
CA LEU A 12 -11.79 -11.76 1.38
C LEU A 12 -10.41 -12.30 1.78
N ALA A 13 -9.43 -12.20 0.88
CA ALA A 13 -8.06 -12.54 1.20
C ALA A 13 -7.56 -11.65 2.36
N PRO A 14 -6.94 -12.23 3.40
CA PRO A 14 -6.48 -11.45 4.55
C PRO A 14 -5.26 -10.59 4.19
N ILE A 15 -5.19 -9.41 4.78
CA ILE A 15 -4.00 -8.57 4.75
C ILE A 15 -3.11 -9.00 5.92
N ARG A 16 -1.84 -9.27 5.63
CA ARG A 16 -0.86 -9.71 6.62
C ARG A 16 0.25 -8.70 6.77
N SER A 17 0.70 -8.48 8.01
CA SER A 17 1.96 -7.76 8.25
C SER A 17 3.13 -8.67 7.87
N MET A 18 4.15 -8.08 7.23
CA MET A 18 5.33 -8.82 6.78
C MET A 18 6.56 -8.39 7.55
N GLY A 19 7.45 -9.34 7.79
CA GLY A 19 8.71 -9.13 8.49
C GLY A 19 9.93 -9.56 7.66
N PRO A 20 11.12 -9.64 8.28
CA PRO A 20 12.38 -9.96 7.57
C PRO A 20 12.34 -11.27 6.78
N GLY A 21 11.62 -12.26 7.26
CA GLY A 21 11.49 -13.56 6.57
C GLY A 21 10.73 -13.50 5.26
N HIS A 22 10.10 -12.36 4.94
CA HIS A 22 9.33 -12.18 3.70
C HIS A 22 10.09 -11.43 2.61
N ARG A 23 11.35 -11.02 2.83
CA ARG A 23 12.10 -10.19 1.87
C ARG A 23 12.19 -10.82 0.48
N GLU A 24 12.42 -12.12 0.38
CA GLU A 24 12.49 -12.78 -0.92
C GLU A 24 11.13 -12.79 -1.64
N ARG A 25 10.03 -12.95 -0.93
CA ARG A 25 8.70 -12.84 -1.52
C ARG A 25 8.39 -11.42 -1.97
N MET A 26 8.80 -10.42 -1.22
CA MET A 26 8.70 -9.00 -1.60
C MET A 26 9.48 -8.74 -2.88
N PHE A 27 10.72 -9.22 -2.97
CA PHE A 27 11.55 -9.07 -4.16
C PHE A 27 10.89 -9.72 -5.39
N ARG A 28 10.45 -10.97 -5.26
CA ARG A 28 9.78 -11.68 -6.36
C ARG A 28 8.50 -10.96 -6.81
N HIS A 29 7.74 -10.42 -5.86
CA HIS A 29 6.55 -9.65 -6.18
C HIS A 29 6.88 -8.44 -7.05
N LEU A 30 7.85 -7.64 -6.65
CA LEU A 30 8.20 -6.42 -7.37
C LEU A 30 8.83 -6.69 -8.74
N VAL A 31 9.67 -7.73 -8.87
CA VAL A 31 10.24 -8.08 -10.18
C VAL A 31 9.19 -8.71 -11.11
N ALA A 32 8.12 -9.27 -10.58
CA ALA A 32 7.00 -9.80 -11.36
C ALA A 32 6.07 -8.69 -11.91
N LEU A 33 6.21 -7.45 -11.45
CA LEU A 33 5.46 -6.33 -12.01
C LEU A 33 5.85 -6.12 -13.48
N SER A 34 4.86 -5.73 -14.30
CA SER A 34 5.13 -5.29 -15.67
C SER A 34 6.06 -4.06 -15.65
N PRO A 35 6.79 -3.78 -16.75
CA PRO A 35 7.60 -2.55 -16.83
C PRO A 35 6.79 -1.28 -16.54
N GLU A 36 5.55 -1.22 -17.01
CA GLU A 36 4.66 -0.08 -16.74
C GLU A 36 4.34 0.05 -15.26
N ASP A 37 4.04 -1.05 -14.58
CA ASP A 37 3.71 -1.03 -13.16
C ASP A 37 4.92 -0.73 -12.28
N ARG A 38 6.12 -1.19 -12.67
CA ARG A 38 7.37 -0.77 -12.01
C ARG A 38 7.56 0.73 -12.11
N TYR A 39 7.36 1.28 -13.31
CA TYR A 39 7.49 2.71 -13.57
C TYR A 39 6.50 3.52 -12.72
N LEU A 40 5.24 3.09 -12.65
CA LEU A 40 4.23 3.74 -11.83
C LEU A 40 4.55 3.65 -10.33
N ARG A 41 5.06 2.50 -9.87
CA ARG A 41 5.39 2.30 -8.44
C ARG A 41 6.60 3.11 -8.00
N PHE A 42 7.64 3.17 -8.82
CA PHE A 42 8.93 3.77 -8.44
C PHE A 42 9.17 5.15 -9.03
N GLY A 43 8.39 5.57 -10.03
CA GLY A 43 8.57 6.84 -10.70
C GLY A 43 9.65 6.85 -11.76
N TYR A 44 10.30 5.69 -12.00
CA TYR A 44 11.32 5.49 -13.02
C TYR A 44 11.38 4.02 -13.44
N ALA A 45 12.10 3.73 -14.53
CA ALA A 45 12.26 2.36 -15.02
C ALA A 45 13.21 1.57 -14.11
N ALA A 46 12.71 1.08 -12.98
CA ALA A 46 13.50 0.33 -12.00
C ALA A 46 13.86 -1.05 -12.55
N ASN A 47 15.16 -1.38 -12.54
CA ASN A 47 15.65 -2.71 -12.86
C ASN A 47 15.68 -3.61 -11.62
N ASP A 48 16.03 -4.89 -11.79
CA ASP A 48 16.04 -5.84 -10.68
C ASP A 48 17.03 -5.46 -9.58
N ALA A 49 18.16 -4.86 -9.94
CA ALA A 49 19.15 -4.40 -8.95
C ALA A 49 18.62 -3.22 -8.11
N HIS A 50 17.87 -2.30 -8.72
CA HIS A 50 17.21 -1.22 -7.99
C HIS A 50 16.18 -1.78 -7.00
N ILE A 51 15.39 -2.77 -7.44
CA ILE A 51 14.39 -3.42 -6.60
C ILE A 51 15.06 -4.15 -5.44
N ARG A 52 16.18 -4.87 -5.69
CA ARG A 52 16.93 -5.54 -4.63
C ARG A 52 17.40 -4.54 -3.58
N ARG A 53 17.98 -3.43 -4.00
CA ARG A 53 18.42 -2.38 -3.07
C ARG A 53 17.25 -1.80 -2.26
N TYR A 54 16.12 -1.57 -2.90
CA TYR A 54 14.93 -1.10 -2.21
C TYR A 54 14.48 -2.07 -1.12
N ILE A 55 14.33 -3.36 -1.46
CA ILE A 55 13.89 -4.39 -0.52
C ILE A 55 14.88 -4.56 0.64
N ASP A 56 16.18 -4.64 0.33
CA ASP A 56 17.21 -4.82 1.36
C ASP A 56 17.35 -3.58 2.25
N GLY A 57 17.00 -2.41 1.74
CA GLY A 57 17.05 -1.15 2.45
C GLY A 57 15.84 -0.84 3.33
N ILE A 58 14.76 -1.60 3.24
CA ILE A 58 13.58 -1.38 4.10
C ILE A 58 13.96 -1.71 5.55
N ASN A 59 13.79 -0.73 6.43
CA ASN A 59 13.95 -0.95 7.87
C ASN A 59 12.65 -1.48 8.45
N LEU A 60 12.55 -2.81 8.58
CA LEU A 60 11.35 -3.46 9.07
C LEU A 60 11.14 -3.34 10.59
N GLU A 61 12.10 -2.75 11.32
CA GLU A 61 11.90 -2.38 12.73
C GLU A 61 11.08 -1.09 12.87
N THR A 62 11.21 -0.17 11.90
CA THR A 62 10.53 1.13 11.93
C THR A 62 9.37 1.22 10.97
N ASP A 63 9.50 0.62 9.77
CA ASP A 63 8.49 0.68 8.72
C ASP A 63 7.53 -0.50 8.79
N ASP A 64 6.34 -0.33 8.25
CA ASP A 64 5.36 -1.39 8.13
C ASP A 64 5.19 -1.80 6.68
N VAL A 65 5.19 -3.11 6.44
CA VAL A 65 4.93 -3.69 5.13
C VAL A 65 3.77 -4.66 5.27
N PHE A 66 2.77 -4.51 4.40
CA PHE A 66 1.58 -5.34 4.37
C PHE A 66 1.51 -6.12 3.07
N GLY A 67 0.97 -7.31 3.14
CA GLY A 67 0.84 -8.16 1.96
C GLY A 67 -0.46 -8.95 1.91
N ILE A 68 -0.87 -9.27 0.69
CA ILE A 68 -1.94 -10.21 0.40
C ILE A 68 -1.32 -11.36 -0.40
N PHE A 69 -1.47 -12.57 0.12
CA PHE A 69 -0.95 -13.80 -0.48
C PHE A 69 -2.07 -14.65 -1.04
N ASN A 70 -1.79 -15.41 -2.10
CA ASN A 70 -2.68 -16.49 -2.53
C ASN A 70 -2.39 -17.78 -1.73
N ARG A 71 -3.11 -18.85 -2.06
CA ARG A 71 -2.94 -20.16 -1.38
C ARG A 71 -1.57 -20.79 -1.60
N ARG A 72 -0.85 -20.39 -2.66
CA ARG A 72 0.52 -20.86 -2.97
C ARG A 72 1.57 -19.99 -2.32
N LEU A 73 1.19 -19.07 -1.46
CA LEU A 73 2.06 -18.09 -0.79
C LEU A 73 2.79 -17.15 -1.77
N GLU A 74 2.22 -16.95 -2.96
CA GLU A 74 2.65 -15.87 -3.84
C GLU A 74 2.11 -14.54 -3.32
N LEU A 75 2.96 -13.53 -3.25
CA LEU A 75 2.58 -12.18 -2.82
C LEU A 75 1.90 -11.46 -3.97
N LEU A 76 0.59 -11.29 -3.89
CA LEU A 76 -0.24 -10.68 -4.93
C LEU A 76 -0.25 -9.16 -4.87
N ALA A 77 -0.20 -8.62 -3.66
CA ALA A 77 -0.21 -7.17 -3.42
C ALA A 77 0.71 -6.86 -2.25
N MET A 78 1.42 -5.75 -2.34
CA MET A 78 2.37 -5.29 -1.33
C MET A 78 2.20 -3.80 -1.09
N ALA A 79 2.08 -3.42 0.18
CA ALA A 79 2.06 -2.02 0.59
C ALA A 79 3.20 -1.75 1.57
N HIS A 80 3.80 -0.58 1.44
CA HIS A 80 4.87 -0.11 2.32
C HIS A 80 4.46 1.22 2.91
N LEU A 81 4.44 1.29 4.23
CA LEU A 81 4.23 2.51 5.01
C LEU A 81 5.56 2.86 5.66
N ALA A 82 6.23 3.87 5.10
CA ALA A 82 7.53 4.32 5.57
C ALA A 82 7.35 5.52 6.51
N TYR A 83 7.82 5.39 7.73
CA TYR A 83 7.79 6.49 8.70
C TYR A 83 9.01 7.37 8.42
N ALA A 84 8.77 8.53 7.84
CA ALA A 84 9.81 9.44 7.39
C ALA A 84 9.64 10.80 8.08
N PRO A 85 10.09 10.94 9.33
CA PRO A 85 10.06 12.24 9.97
C PRO A 85 10.99 13.21 9.23
N THR A 86 10.46 14.38 8.90
CA THR A 86 11.22 15.49 8.34
C THR A 86 11.26 16.63 9.35
N SER A 87 12.09 17.66 9.09
CA SER A 87 12.11 18.85 9.93
C SER A 87 10.75 19.55 9.99
N ASP A 88 9.93 19.40 8.93
CA ASP A 88 8.63 20.03 8.80
C ASP A 88 7.47 19.12 9.25
N CYS A 89 7.72 17.84 9.41
CA CYS A 89 6.68 16.87 9.80
C CYS A 89 7.28 15.71 10.61
N ALA A 90 7.08 15.75 11.91
CA ALA A 90 7.57 14.73 12.84
C ALA A 90 6.76 13.42 12.78
N HIS A 91 5.48 13.52 12.41
CA HIS A 91 4.52 12.40 12.45
C HIS A 91 3.92 12.14 11.07
N CYS A 92 4.79 12.06 10.06
CA CYS A 92 4.42 11.75 8.68
C CYS A 92 4.81 10.33 8.31
N ALA A 93 4.03 9.74 7.39
CA ALA A 93 4.36 8.47 6.79
C ALA A 93 4.07 8.51 5.28
N GLU A 94 4.92 7.87 4.50
CA GLU A 94 4.75 7.73 3.06
C GLU A 94 4.19 6.35 2.73
N PHE A 95 3.19 6.32 1.85
CA PHE A 95 2.55 5.09 1.41
C PHE A 95 2.88 4.78 -0.04
N GLY A 96 3.18 3.50 -0.31
CA GLY A 96 3.28 2.96 -1.65
C GLY A 96 2.65 1.59 -1.72
N VAL A 97 2.05 1.25 -2.86
CA VAL A 97 1.39 -0.04 -3.08
C VAL A 97 1.59 -0.52 -4.50
N SER A 98 1.70 -1.84 -4.66
CA SER A 98 1.75 -2.51 -5.95
C SER A 98 0.87 -3.76 -5.93
N VAL A 99 0.24 -4.06 -7.05
CA VAL A 99 -0.65 -5.22 -7.24
C VAL A 99 -0.26 -5.91 -8.53
N LEU A 100 -0.06 -7.23 -8.48
CA LEU A 100 0.24 -8.00 -9.69
C LEU A 100 -0.93 -7.91 -10.68
N THR A 101 -0.62 -7.90 -11.97
CA THR A 101 -1.62 -7.73 -13.03
C THR A 101 -2.77 -8.72 -12.93
N HIS A 102 -2.47 -10.00 -12.67
CA HIS A 102 -3.50 -11.04 -12.56
C HIS A 102 -4.32 -10.99 -11.27
N ALA A 103 -3.93 -10.14 -10.31
CA ALA A 103 -4.66 -9.94 -9.06
C ALA A 103 -5.47 -8.63 -9.05
N ARG A 104 -5.49 -7.89 -10.17
CA ARG A 104 -6.26 -6.65 -10.30
C ARG A 104 -7.77 -6.90 -10.32
N GLY A 105 -8.55 -5.84 -10.09
CA GLY A 105 -10.00 -5.89 -10.09
C GLY A 105 -10.61 -6.45 -8.81
N ARG A 106 -9.84 -6.61 -7.75
CA ARG A 106 -10.28 -7.14 -6.44
C ARG A 106 -10.18 -6.10 -5.33
N SER A 107 -9.96 -4.84 -5.68
CA SER A 107 -9.81 -3.72 -4.74
C SER A 107 -8.66 -3.88 -3.73
N TYR A 108 -7.63 -4.62 -4.08
CA TYR A 108 -6.49 -4.86 -3.17
C TYR A 108 -5.76 -3.56 -2.82
N GLY A 109 -5.51 -2.70 -3.80
CA GLY A 109 -4.85 -1.41 -3.56
C GLY A 109 -5.61 -0.54 -2.58
N LYS A 110 -6.91 -0.42 -2.75
CA LYS A 110 -7.80 0.33 -1.86
C LYS A 110 -7.81 -0.26 -0.46
N ARG A 111 -7.97 -1.57 -0.35
CA ARG A 111 -7.98 -2.27 0.95
C ARG A 111 -6.66 -2.09 1.70
N MET A 112 -5.53 -2.19 0.98
CA MET A 112 -4.20 -1.99 1.55
C MET A 112 -4.01 -0.56 2.04
N PHE A 113 -4.51 0.42 1.29
CA PHE A 113 -4.46 1.83 1.69
C PHE A 113 -5.30 2.08 2.96
N GLU A 114 -6.52 1.57 3.00
CA GLU A 114 -7.40 1.69 4.18
C GLU A 114 -6.75 1.06 5.42
N ARG A 115 -6.13 -0.11 5.26
CA ARG A 115 -5.41 -0.80 6.35
C ARG A 115 -4.21 0.01 6.82
N ALA A 116 -3.41 0.54 5.90
CA ALA A 116 -2.24 1.36 6.23
C ALA A 116 -2.64 2.65 6.95
N VAL A 117 -3.70 3.31 6.52
CA VAL A 117 -4.24 4.52 7.17
C VAL A 117 -4.71 4.21 8.59
N MET A 118 -5.43 3.11 8.79
CA MET A 118 -5.87 2.67 10.11
C MET A 118 -4.68 2.43 11.03
N HIS A 119 -3.68 1.71 10.55
CA HIS A 119 -2.47 1.42 11.31
C HIS A 119 -1.69 2.69 11.62
N ALA A 120 -1.51 3.58 10.64
CA ALA A 120 -0.85 4.86 10.81
C ALA A 120 -1.53 5.71 11.90
N ARG A 121 -2.86 5.75 11.87
CA ARG A 121 -3.66 6.44 12.89
C ARG A 121 -3.36 5.91 14.29
N ASN A 122 -3.32 4.60 14.44
CA ASN A 122 -3.06 3.95 15.73
C ASN A 122 -1.62 4.13 16.21
N GLN A 123 -0.68 4.43 15.29
CA GLN A 123 0.71 4.75 15.60
C GLN A 123 0.95 6.25 15.84
N GLY A 124 -0.10 7.07 15.84
CA GLY A 124 0.03 8.51 16.08
C GLY A 124 0.50 9.31 14.86
N VAL A 125 0.42 8.74 13.67
CA VAL A 125 0.70 9.46 12.41
C VAL A 125 -0.40 10.51 12.19
N GLU A 126 0.01 11.72 11.86
CA GLU A 126 -0.88 12.84 11.61
C GLU A 126 -1.12 13.10 10.12
N LEU A 127 -0.17 12.68 9.28
CA LEU A 127 -0.23 12.89 7.85
C LEU A 127 0.34 11.68 7.10
N VAL A 128 -0.46 11.10 6.20
CA VAL A 128 0.01 10.13 5.23
C VAL A 128 0.11 10.81 3.88
N PHE A 129 1.26 10.66 3.21
CA PHE A 129 1.45 11.22 1.89
C PHE A 129 1.85 10.15 0.87
N ILE A 130 1.59 10.46 -0.38
CA ILE A 130 1.87 9.60 -1.53
C ILE A 130 2.54 10.46 -2.59
N HIS A 131 3.70 9.99 -3.08
CA HIS A 131 4.30 10.51 -4.30
C HIS A 131 3.89 9.60 -5.46
N ALA A 132 3.27 10.14 -6.47
CA ALA A 132 2.86 9.38 -7.64
C ALA A 132 3.11 10.17 -8.92
N LEU A 133 3.32 9.45 -10.02
CA LEU A 133 3.25 10.08 -11.31
C LEU A 133 1.81 10.55 -11.57
N THR A 134 1.64 11.70 -12.19
CA THR A 134 0.31 12.26 -12.50
C THR A 134 -0.52 11.30 -13.35
N GLU A 135 0.13 10.45 -14.15
CA GLU A 135 -0.52 9.41 -14.95
C GLU A 135 -0.98 8.20 -14.15
N ASN A 136 -0.55 8.05 -12.90
CA ASN A 136 -0.98 6.95 -12.03
C ASN A 136 -2.39 7.20 -11.49
N LYS A 137 -3.37 7.06 -12.36
CA LYS A 137 -4.78 7.39 -12.06
C LYS A 137 -5.38 6.51 -10.98
N VAL A 138 -5.00 5.24 -10.94
CA VAL A 138 -5.51 4.28 -9.95
C VAL A 138 -5.11 4.72 -8.55
N MET A 139 -3.81 4.99 -8.33
CA MET A 139 -3.33 5.41 -7.00
C MET A 139 -3.92 6.75 -6.57
N LEU A 140 -3.94 7.72 -7.49
CA LEU A 140 -4.48 9.03 -7.17
C LEU A 140 -5.99 8.99 -6.89
N SER A 141 -6.73 8.10 -7.57
CA SER A 141 -8.15 7.88 -7.31
C SER A 141 -8.38 7.29 -5.91
N ILE A 142 -7.57 6.30 -5.50
CA ILE A 142 -7.64 5.72 -4.16
C ILE A 142 -7.43 6.80 -3.09
N ALA A 143 -6.41 7.64 -3.27
CA ALA A 143 -6.10 8.72 -2.35
C ALA A 143 -7.23 9.77 -2.29
N ALA A 144 -7.72 10.19 -3.45
CA ALA A 144 -8.80 11.18 -3.55
C ALA A 144 -10.10 10.68 -2.92
N GLN A 145 -10.45 9.41 -3.12
CA GLN A 145 -11.65 8.81 -2.52
C GLN A 145 -11.55 8.75 -0.98
N ALA A 146 -10.35 8.66 -0.44
CA ALA A 146 -10.13 8.71 1.00
C ALA A 146 -10.13 10.13 1.58
N GLY A 147 -10.24 11.15 0.75
CA GLY A 147 -10.26 12.56 1.17
C GLY A 147 -8.91 13.26 1.11
N ALA A 148 -7.91 12.70 0.44
CA ALA A 148 -6.60 13.31 0.31
C ALA A 148 -6.67 14.57 -0.57
N ARG A 149 -5.84 15.55 -0.24
CA ARG A 149 -5.60 16.72 -1.08
C ARG A 149 -4.51 16.38 -2.10
N LEU A 150 -4.79 16.62 -3.37
CA LEU A 150 -3.85 16.37 -4.47
C LEU A 150 -3.17 17.68 -4.87
N VAL A 151 -1.86 17.66 -5.00
CA VAL A 151 -1.04 18.78 -5.46
C VAL A 151 -0.22 18.33 -6.66
N ARG A 152 -0.60 18.79 -7.85
CA ARG A 152 0.08 18.45 -9.08
C ARG A 152 1.23 19.41 -9.34
N ASP A 153 2.37 18.86 -9.73
CA ASP A 153 3.53 19.58 -10.23
C ASP A 153 4.04 18.87 -11.50
N GLY A 154 3.47 19.24 -12.65
CA GLY A 154 3.81 18.64 -13.94
C GLY A 154 3.47 17.14 -14.01
N SER A 155 4.49 16.33 -14.21
CA SER A 155 4.37 14.86 -14.32
C SER A 155 4.28 14.14 -12.97
N GLU A 156 4.44 14.86 -11.88
CA GLU A 156 4.36 14.31 -10.52
C GLU A 156 3.18 14.92 -9.77
N THR A 157 2.57 14.14 -8.91
CA THR A 157 1.47 14.56 -8.04
C THR A 157 1.71 14.02 -6.65
N GLU A 158 1.57 14.87 -5.64
CA GLU A 158 1.59 14.47 -4.25
C GLU A 158 0.15 14.46 -3.71
N ALA A 159 -0.16 13.43 -2.93
CA ALA A 159 -1.42 13.35 -2.21
C ALA A 159 -1.14 13.44 -0.71
N PHE A 160 -1.92 14.25 -0.01
CA PHE A 160 -1.78 14.45 1.43
C PHE A 160 -3.08 14.12 2.12
N LEU A 161 -3.05 13.15 3.02
CA LEU A 161 -4.19 12.76 3.82
C LEU A 161 -3.93 13.05 5.29
N GLN A 162 -4.66 14.00 5.85
CA GLN A 162 -4.62 14.27 7.28
C GLN A 162 -5.35 13.17 8.03
N ILE A 163 -4.72 12.67 9.08
CA ILE A 163 -5.23 11.55 9.87
C ILE A 163 -5.74 12.09 11.20
N PRO A 164 -7.02 11.90 11.54
CA PRO A 164 -7.53 12.28 12.85
C PRO A 164 -6.90 11.41 13.93
N PRO A 165 -6.84 11.92 15.20
CA PRO A 165 -6.27 11.13 16.29
C PRO A 165 -6.94 9.78 16.46
N ALA A 166 -6.16 8.78 16.93
CA ALA A 166 -6.69 7.46 17.25
C ALA A 166 -7.74 7.54 18.36
N ASN A 167 -8.73 6.65 18.28
CA ASN A 167 -9.73 6.45 19.31
C ASN A 167 -9.90 4.96 19.59
N PHE A 168 -10.74 4.61 20.55
CA PHE A 168 -10.96 3.23 20.93
C PHE A 168 -11.43 2.37 19.75
N ASP A 169 -12.35 2.89 18.93
CA ASP A 169 -12.88 2.14 17.78
C ASP A 169 -11.81 1.84 16.74
N SER A 170 -10.90 2.79 16.45
CA SER A 170 -9.83 2.56 15.50
C SER A 170 -8.83 1.50 15.98
N LEU A 171 -8.53 1.47 17.28
CA LEU A 171 -7.63 0.48 17.88
C LEU A 171 -8.24 -0.92 17.84
N VAL A 172 -9.53 -1.04 18.17
CA VAL A 172 -10.24 -2.32 18.15
C VAL A 172 -10.39 -2.85 16.72
N THR A 173 -10.66 -1.99 15.75
CA THR A 173 -10.86 -2.40 14.36
C THR A 173 -9.59 -2.97 13.73
N GLU A 174 -8.41 -2.48 14.15
CA GLU A 174 -7.13 -3.01 13.64
C GLU A 174 -6.83 -4.42 14.16
N LEU A 175 -7.29 -4.76 15.35
CA LEU A 175 -7.09 -6.09 15.92
C LEU A 175 -7.82 -7.18 15.14
#